data_44915efd661d96797bce0d03f2a9c9c0
#
_entry.id   44915efd661d96797bce0d03f2a9c9c0
#
_cell.length_a   1.000
_cell.length_b   1.000
_cell.length_c   1.000
_cell.angle_alpha   90.00
_cell.angle_beta   90.00
_cell.angle_gamma   90.00
#
_symmetry.space_group_name_H-M   'P 1'
#
loop_
_entity.id
_entity.type
_entity.pdbx_description
1 polymer ?
#
loop_
_entity_poly.entity_id
_entity_poly.type
_entity_poly.pdbx_seq_one_letter_code
_entity_poly.pdbx_strand_id
1 'polypeptide(L)'
;TKMQEMETKSKENTLMASNKLYSYIPDMLYLYKSKTSPELKRVRYYTRDAVLNSLKPDWAVADADIISLKSSWLTYRNTADKKLNEEISKLDYSINELEKVIKDKNQPLIDIKGRVVLSNINFLEENS
;
A
#
# COMPACT_ATOMS: atom_id res chain seq x y z
N THR A 1 -29.62 1.88 2.71
CA THR A 1 -28.87 0.91 1.92
C THR A 1 -27.72 0.31 2.72
N LYS A 2 -27.20 -0.82 2.26
CA LYS A 2 -26.06 -1.48 2.89
C LYS A 2 -24.84 -0.56 3.00
N MET A 3 -24.58 0.22 1.96
CA MET A 3 -23.45 1.16 1.97
C MET A 3 -23.64 2.26 3.02
N GLN A 4 -24.84 2.79 3.12
CA GLN A 4 -25.15 3.81 4.12
C GLN A 4 -25.05 3.26 5.53
N GLU A 5 -25.49 2.03 5.76
CA GLU A 5 -25.37 1.37 7.04
C GLU A 5 -23.90 1.18 7.44
N MET A 6 -23.06 0.80 6.49
CA MET A 6 -21.63 0.65 6.75
C MET A 6 -20.98 1.98 7.13
N GLU A 7 -21.36 3.06 6.44
CA GLU A 7 -20.83 4.40 6.74
C GLU A 7 -21.26 4.87 8.12
N THR A 8 -22.51 4.60 8.51
CA THR A 8 -23.00 4.99 9.83
C THR A 8 -22.42 4.13 10.94
N LYS A 9 -22.05 2.90 10.66
CA LYS A 9 -21.48 1.99 11.67
C LYS A 9 -20.03 2.33 11.98
N SER A 10 -19.19 2.46 10.94
CA SER A 10 -17.78 2.71 11.15
C SER A 10 -17.11 3.12 9.86
N LYS A 11 -16.49 4.28 9.84
CA LYS A 11 -15.68 4.75 8.73
C LYS A 11 -14.49 3.82 8.47
N GLU A 12 -13.88 3.32 9.54
CA GLU A 12 -12.74 2.42 9.44
C GLU A 12 -13.13 1.11 8.76
N ASN A 13 -14.25 0.51 9.14
CA ASN A 13 -14.74 -0.72 8.53
C ASN A 13 -15.08 -0.51 7.05
N THR A 14 -15.62 0.65 6.71
CA THR A 14 -15.92 1.00 5.31
C THR A 14 -14.63 1.10 4.50
N LEU A 15 -13.61 1.76 5.05
CA LEU A 15 -12.31 1.89 4.40
C LEU A 15 -11.63 0.54 4.23
N MET A 16 -11.69 -0.34 5.23
CA MET A 16 -11.12 -1.69 5.13
C MET A 16 -11.83 -2.52 4.08
N ALA A 17 -13.15 -2.45 4.02
CA ALA A 17 -13.92 -3.16 2.99
C ALA A 17 -13.55 -2.68 1.59
N SER A 18 -13.42 -1.37 1.39
CA SER A 18 -13.00 -0.79 0.12
C SER A 18 -11.61 -1.25 -0.28
N ASN A 19 -10.69 -1.32 0.69
CA ASN A 19 -9.34 -1.76 0.41
C ASN A 19 -9.28 -3.25 0.07
N LYS A 20 -10.12 -4.08 0.69
CA LYS A 20 -10.23 -5.50 0.35
C LYS A 20 -10.78 -5.70 -1.06
N LEU A 21 -11.78 -4.93 -1.45
CA LEU A 21 -12.26 -4.95 -2.82
C LEU A 21 -11.17 -4.53 -3.79
N TYR A 22 -10.38 -3.54 -3.41
CA TYR A 22 -9.27 -3.06 -4.21
C TYR A 22 -8.23 -4.16 -4.46
N SER A 23 -8.07 -5.12 -3.56
CA SER A 23 -7.10 -6.20 -3.75
C SER A 23 -7.42 -7.11 -4.93
N TYR A 24 -8.67 -7.15 -5.39
CA TYR A 24 -9.07 -7.90 -6.58
C TYR A 24 -8.93 -7.10 -7.87
N ILE A 25 -8.83 -5.78 -7.75
CA ILE A 25 -8.75 -4.89 -8.91
C ILE A 25 -7.45 -5.03 -9.72
N PRO A 26 -6.29 -5.36 -9.11
CA PRO A 26 -5.04 -5.45 -9.86
C PRO A 26 -5.11 -6.31 -11.11
N ASP A 27 -5.75 -7.47 -11.02
CA ASP A 27 -5.84 -8.37 -12.17
C ASP A 27 -6.75 -7.81 -13.25
N MET A 28 -7.88 -7.22 -12.86
CA MET A 28 -8.81 -6.57 -13.78
C MET A 28 -8.19 -5.36 -14.45
N LEU A 29 -7.53 -4.49 -13.67
CA LEU A 29 -6.88 -3.30 -14.20
C LEU A 29 -5.70 -3.64 -15.08
N TYR A 30 -5.01 -4.72 -14.78
CA TYR A 30 -3.90 -5.18 -15.61
C TYR A 30 -4.37 -5.56 -17.02
N LEU A 31 -5.55 -6.15 -17.13
CA LEU A 31 -6.13 -6.50 -18.44
C LEU A 31 -6.46 -5.26 -19.26
N TYR A 32 -6.85 -4.16 -18.62
CA TYR A 32 -7.24 -2.92 -19.31
C TYR A 32 -6.09 -1.92 -19.43
N LYS A 33 -5.18 -1.92 -18.45
CA LYS A 33 -4.04 -1.01 -18.38
C LYS A 33 -2.76 -1.82 -18.24
N SER A 34 -2.30 -2.38 -19.34
CA SER A 34 -1.17 -3.31 -19.37
C SER A 34 0.16 -2.72 -18.86
N LYS A 35 0.23 -1.40 -18.66
CA LYS A 35 1.48 -0.73 -18.23
C LYS A 35 1.76 -0.81 -16.74
N THR A 36 0.76 -1.13 -15.91
CA THR A 36 0.94 -1.15 -14.47
C THR A 36 1.11 -2.59 -13.98
N SER A 37 2.20 -2.83 -13.25
CA SER A 37 2.53 -4.14 -12.71
C SER A 37 1.53 -4.59 -11.64
N PRO A 38 1.07 -5.86 -11.65
CA PRO A 38 0.26 -6.40 -10.56
C PRO A 38 0.98 -6.33 -9.20
N GLU A 39 2.29 -6.56 -9.21
CA GLU A 39 3.09 -6.47 -7.98
C GLU A 39 3.05 -5.07 -7.38
N LEU A 40 3.10 -4.04 -8.22
CA LEU A 40 3.05 -2.66 -7.76
C LEU A 40 1.67 -2.33 -7.19
N LYS A 41 0.62 -2.90 -7.76
CA LYS A 41 -0.74 -2.78 -7.20
C LYS A 41 -0.85 -3.44 -5.82
N ARG A 42 -0.19 -4.58 -5.64
CA ARG A 42 -0.14 -5.25 -4.34
C ARG A 42 0.64 -4.43 -3.31
N VAL A 43 1.74 -3.80 -3.73
CA VAL A 43 2.48 -2.89 -2.86
C VAL A 43 1.57 -1.77 -2.36
N ARG A 44 0.78 -1.18 -3.25
CA ARG A 44 -0.19 -0.15 -2.88
C ARG A 44 -1.23 -0.68 -1.89
N TYR A 45 -1.79 -1.85 -2.17
CA TYR A 45 -2.80 -2.47 -1.31
C TYR A 45 -2.26 -2.69 0.11
N TYR A 46 -1.10 -3.32 0.22
CA TYR A 46 -0.52 -3.62 1.53
C TYR A 46 -0.11 -2.36 2.29
N THR A 47 0.33 -1.33 1.59
CA THR A 47 0.63 -0.04 2.22
C THR A 47 -0.62 0.54 2.87
N ARG A 48 -1.73 0.57 2.13
CA ARG A 48 -2.99 1.10 2.65
C ARG A 48 -3.51 0.25 3.80
N ASP A 49 -3.43 -1.07 3.66
CA ASP A 49 -3.91 -1.99 4.70
C ASP A 49 -3.07 -1.85 5.98
N ALA A 50 -1.76 -1.73 5.84
CA ALA A 50 -0.87 -1.52 6.99
C ALA A 50 -1.20 -0.23 7.73
N VAL A 51 -1.45 0.86 7.01
CA VAL A 51 -1.82 2.13 7.62
C VAL A 51 -3.16 2.02 8.35
N LEU A 52 -4.17 1.43 7.70
CA LEU A 52 -5.50 1.28 8.30
C LEU A 52 -5.45 0.41 9.55
N ASN A 53 -4.72 -0.69 9.52
CA ASN A 53 -4.58 -1.57 10.68
C ASN A 53 -3.80 -0.91 11.82
N SER A 54 -2.84 -0.07 11.48
CA SER A 54 -2.11 0.71 12.49
C SER A 54 -3.02 1.73 13.17
N LEU A 55 -3.93 2.35 12.42
CA LEU A 55 -4.89 3.31 12.98
C LEU A 55 -5.94 2.63 13.85
N LYS A 56 -6.24 1.36 13.58
CA LYS A 56 -7.14 0.53 14.40
C LYS A 56 -6.44 -0.12 15.59
N PRO A 57 -5.28 0.26 15.94
CA PRO A 57 -4.13 -0.38 16.58
C PRO A 57 -4.12 -1.92 16.56
N ASP A 58 -4.35 -2.48 15.39
CA ASP A 58 -4.18 -3.91 15.15
C ASP A 58 -2.75 -4.17 14.66
N TRP A 59 -1.82 -4.12 15.59
CA TRP A 59 -0.38 -4.15 15.27
C TRP A 59 0.09 -5.46 14.67
N ALA A 60 -0.52 -6.57 15.07
CA ALA A 60 -0.16 -7.89 14.52
C ALA A 60 -0.47 -7.95 13.02
N VAL A 61 -1.63 -7.45 12.62
CA VAL A 61 -2.02 -7.43 11.20
C VAL A 61 -1.19 -6.40 10.44
N ALA A 62 -0.92 -5.24 11.04
CA ALA A 62 -0.07 -4.23 10.42
C ALA A 62 1.33 -4.77 10.14
N ASP A 63 1.92 -5.51 11.07
CA ASP A 63 3.23 -6.13 10.87
C ASP A 63 3.20 -7.17 9.76
N ALA A 64 2.14 -7.98 9.68
CA ALA A 64 1.95 -8.95 8.60
C ALA A 64 1.82 -8.24 7.25
N ASP A 65 1.12 -7.12 7.20
CA ASP A 65 0.99 -6.32 5.98
C ASP A 65 2.34 -5.77 5.52
N ILE A 66 3.19 -5.34 6.44
CA ILE A 66 4.53 -4.85 6.10
C ILE A 66 5.39 -5.98 5.51
N ILE A 67 5.28 -7.19 6.05
CA ILE A 67 6.01 -8.34 5.51
C ILE A 67 5.56 -8.61 4.07
N SER A 68 4.25 -8.61 3.82
CA SER A 68 3.68 -8.82 2.49
C SER A 68 4.05 -7.69 1.53
N LEU A 69 4.04 -6.46 2.02
CA LEU A 69 4.44 -5.28 1.27
C LEU A 69 5.89 -5.41 0.79
N LYS A 70 6.80 -5.76 1.68
CA LYS A 70 8.22 -5.89 1.36
C LYS A 70 8.47 -7.05 0.38
N SER A 71 7.73 -8.15 0.53
CA SER A 71 7.81 -9.28 -0.39
C SER A 71 7.38 -8.89 -1.81
N SER A 72 6.24 -8.22 -1.94
CA SER A 72 5.74 -7.76 -3.24
C SER A 72 6.66 -6.72 -3.85
N TRP A 73 7.19 -5.83 -3.04
CA TRP A 73 8.14 -4.82 -3.48
C TRP A 73 9.43 -5.43 -4.00
N LEU A 74 9.97 -6.42 -3.31
CA LEU A 74 11.18 -7.11 -3.74
C LEU A 74 10.96 -7.81 -5.08
N THR A 75 9.81 -8.45 -5.27
CA THR A 75 9.47 -9.09 -6.54
C THR A 75 9.45 -8.06 -7.67
N TYR A 76 8.85 -6.90 -7.43
CA TYR A 76 8.82 -5.84 -8.43
C TYR A 76 10.23 -5.32 -8.76
N ARG A 77 11.03 -5.05 -7.73
CA ARG A 77 12.39 -4.54 -7.91
C ARG A 77 13.24 -5.44 -8.78
N ASN A 78 13.10 -6.75 -8.61
CA ASN A 78 13.90 -7.73 -9.34
C ASN A 78 13.62 -7.71 -10.84
N THR A 79 12.47 -7.23 -11.25
CA THR A 79 12.07 -7.19 -12.67
C THR A 79 11.97 -5.77 -13.24
N ALA A 80 12.17 -4.76 -12.40
CA ALA A 80 12.01 -3.38 -12.83
C ALA A 80 13.14 -2.92 -13.76
N ASP A 81 12.80 -1.99 -14.66
CA ASP A 81 13.77 -1.40 -15.57
C ASP A 81 14.78 -0.55 -14.80
N LYS A 82 16.06 -0.66 -15.18
CA LYS A 82 17.15 0.08 -14.53
C LYS A 82 17.02 1.60 -14.68
N LYS A 83 16.30 2.08 -15.67
CA LYS A 83 16.06 3.52 -15.84
C LYS A 83 15.21 4.10 -14.70
N LEU A 84 14.55 3.24 -13.92
CA LEU A 84 13.71 3.66 -12.79
C LEU A 84 14.45 3.60 -11.44
N ASN A 85 15.78 3.46 -11.45
CA ASN A 85 16.56 3.31 -10.23
C ASN A 85 16.33 4.42 -9.20
N GLU A 86 16.16 5.66 -9.65
CA GLU A 86 15.95 6.78 -8.74
C GLU A 86 14.60 6.67 -8.03
N GLU A 87 13.54 6.38 -8.79
CA GLU A 87 12.20 6.20 -8.26
C GLU A 87 12.14 4.98 -7.34
N ILE A 88 12.83 3.91 -7.72
CA ILE A 88 12.92 2.69 -6.92
C ILE A 88 13.60 2.98 -5.58
N SER A 89 14.68 3.73 -5.59
CA SER A 89 15.40 4.09 -4.37
C SER A 89 14.54 4.93 -3.43
N LYS A 90 13.79 5.87 -3.96
CA LYS A 90 12.86 6.70 -3.17
C LYS A 90 11.79 5.85 -2.52
N LEU A 91 11.20 4.92 -3.27
CA LEU A 91 10.15 4.06 -2.75
C LEU A 91 10.72 3.09 -1.72
N ASP A 92 11.88 2.53 -1.97
CA ASP A 92 12.57 1.63 -1.05
C ASP A 92 12.80 2.32 0.30
N TYR A 93 13.31 3.55 0.27
CA TYR A 93 13.52 4.35 1.47
C TYR A 93 12.21 4.63 2.21
N SER A 94 11.17 5.01 1.47
CA SER A 94 9.88 5.33 2.09
C SER A 94 9.20 4.13 2.72
N ILE A 95 9.35 2.94 2.13
CA ILE A 95 8.84 1.70 2.72
C ILE A 95 9.56 1.38 4.03
N ASN A 96 10.88 1.54 4.06
CA ASN A 96 11.66 1.32 5.28
C ASN A 96 11.28 2.30 6.39
N GLU A 97 11.01 3.56 6.03
CA GLU A 97 10.56 4.56 7.00
C GLU A 97 9.16 4.22 7.54
N LEU A 98 8.27 3.74 6.68
CA LEU A 98 6.94 3.31 7.13
C LEU A 98 7.05 2.14 8.10
N GLU A 99 7.88 1.15 7.79
CA GLU A 99 8.12 0.02 8.68
C GLU A 99 8.59 0.48 10.06
N LYS A 100 9.52 1.43 10.08
CA LYS A 100 10.10 1.96 11.30
C LYS A 100 9.04 2.61 12.19
N VAL A 101 8.21 3.48 11.62
CA VAL A 101 7.18 4.17 12.40
C VAL A 101 6.05 3.23 12.85
N ILE A 102 5.80 2.15 12.11
CA ILE A 102 4.85 1.13 12.55
C ILE A 102 5.42 0.37 13.76
N LYS A 103 6.71 0.01 13.72
CA LYS A 103 7.37 -0.62 14.87
C LYS A 103 7.36 0.28 16.09
N ASP A 104 7.49 1.58 15.90
CA ASP A 104 7.42 2.58 16.96
C ASP A 104 5.99 2.89 17.41
N LYS A 105 5.00 2.35 16.71
CA LYS A 105 3.56 2.55 16.97
C LYS A 105 3.17 4.04 16.98
N ASN A 106 3.80 4.82 16.11
CA ASN A 106 3.60 6.26 16.02
C ASN A 106 2.51 6.56 14.98
N GLN A 107 1.25 6.55 15.40
CA GLN A 107 0.11 6.68 14.47
C GLN A 107 0.14 7.94 13.59
N PRO A 108 0.42 9.15 14.12
CA PRO A 108 0.49 10.32 13.24
C PRO A 108 1.55 10.19 12.15
N LEU A 109 2.73 9.67 12.47
CA LEU A 109 3.79 9.48 11.48
C LEU A 109 3.47 8.33 10.51
N ILE A 110 2.75 7.31 10.97
CA ILE A 110 2.33 6.21 10.09
C ILE A 110 1.43 6.75 8.97
N ASP A 111 0.49 7.62 9.29
CA ASP A 111 -0.37 8.22 8.28
C ASP A 111 0.44 9.02 7.26
N ILE A 112 1.36 9.86 7.73
CA ILE A 112 2.21 10.69 6.87
C ILE A 112 3.14 9.82 6.01
N LYS A 113 3.82 8.87 6.62
CA LYS A 113 4.77 8.00 5.90
C LYS A 113 4.06 7.10 4.90
N GLY A 114 2.86 6.63 5.24
CA GLY A 114 2.04 5.87 4.31
C GLY A 114 1.66 6.65 3.07
N ARG A 115 1.31 7.93 3.23
CA ARG A 115 1.00 8.81 2.11
C ARG A 115 2.23 9.02 1.21
N VAL A 116 3.41 9.13 1.81
CA VAL A 116 4.66 9.25 1.04
C VAL A 116 4.88 8.00 0.20
N VAL A 117 4.69 6.81 0.77
CA VAL A 117 4.82 5.55 0.02
C VAL A 117 3.84 5.54 -1.15
N LEU A 118 2.57 5.88 -0.92
CA LEU A 118 1.55 5.89 -1.97
C LEU A 118 1.88 6.89 -3.08
N SER A 119 2.38 8.06 -2.72
CA SER A 119 2.81 9.08 -3.68
C SER A 119 3.96 8.57 -4.54
N ASN A 120 4.93 7.91 -3.94
CA ASN A 120 6.07 7.33 -4.67
C ASN A 120 5.63 6.19 -5.58
N ILE A 121 4.63 5.39 -5.17
CA ILE A 121 4.05 4.36 -6.03
C ILE A 121 3.42 4.99 -7.26
N ASN A 122 2.62 6.04 -7.08
CA ASN A 122 1.99 6.74 -8.19
C ASN A 122 3.03 7.29 -9.16
N PHE A 123 4.09 7.87 -8.62
CA PHE A 123 5.17 8.42 -9.45
C PHE A 123 5.86 7.34 -10.27
N LEU A 124 6.10 6.19 -9.66
CA LEU A 124 6.70 5.05 -10.34
C LEU A 124 5.78 4.50 -11.44
N GLU A 125 4.48 4.43 -11.19
CA GLU A 125 3.52 3.99 -12.19
C GLU A 125 3.46 4.93 -13.39
N GLU A 126 3.55 6.24 -13.16
CA GLU A 126 3.53 7.23 -14.23
C GLU A 126 4.76 7.14 -15.13
N ASN A 127 5.90 6.72 -14.59
CA ASN A 127 7.17 6.65 -15.30
C ASN A 127 7.50 5.26 -15.85
N SER A 128 6.66 4.29 -15.63
CA SER A 128 6.89 2.91 -16.10
C SER A 128 6.07 2.51 -17.37
#